data_2dca4d118ad723bf76f23a3c12b0ce12
#
_entry.id   2dca4d118ad723bf76f23a3c12b0ce12
#
_cell.length_a   1.000
_cell.length_b   1.000
_cell.length_c   1.000
_cell.angle_alpha   90.00
_cell.angle_beta   90.00
_cell.angle_gamma   90.00
#
_symmetry.space_group_name_H-M   'P 1'
#
loop_
_entity.id
_entity.type
_entity.pdbx_description
1 polymer ?
#
loop_
_entity_poly.entity_id
_entity_poly.type
_entity_poly.pdbx_seq_one_letter_code
_entity_poly.pdbx_strand_id
1 'polypeptide(L)'
;MKLPLPLAAAMLALSTAAHADENLLGYVRGAEVLPKGATEFYQWFTQRADKGQGTYRALDSKTEIEYGLTDRFQISGELNAMSLNTSGLVIDGYLPGANKFGLKPSSIELGTKYNFLSPAKDDFGLSNISTFEYGWIDPHSGRKKTEFEFESTLAAQKYFLEGQLTWVGNIGLRAAYEKRAAIANLPEGFDWPTDPEMEINAKVGTGLSYRFAPGWYVGAEAMHETEWETEVGTERWSLFAGPSIHYGGEKWWGTFTWFQQVRGGGEKYTGQTDTDLHLIEKTKREIRLKVGYNF
;
A
#
# COMPACT_ATOMS: atom_id res chain seq x y z
N MET A 1 -39.32 19.24 -48.36
CA MET A 1 -38.89 17.98 -47.73
C MET A 1 -38.25 18.33 -46.41
N LYS A 2 -38.97 18.11 -45.28
CA LYS A 2 -38.51 18.41 -43.93
C LYS A 2 -37.90 17.13 -43.37
N LEU A 3 -36.59 17.11 -43.09
CA LEU A 3 -35.96 16.01 -42.33
C LEU A 3 -36.35 16.13 -40.83
N PRO A 4 -36.64 15.03 -40.18
CA PRO A 4 -37.02 15.06 -38.75
C PRO A 4 -35.79 15.14 -37.87
N LEU A 5 -35.87 16.07 -36.95
CA LEU A 5 -34.96 16.24 -35.80
C LEU A 5 -35.38 15.27 -34.67
N PRO A 6 -34.88 14.05 -34.61
CA PRO A 6 -34.75 13.40 -33.33
C PRO A 6 -33.49 12.53 -33.15
N LEU A 7 -32.35 12.89 -33.78
CA LEU A 7 -31.10 12.13 -33.59
C LEU A 7 -30.05 12.86 -32.75
N ALA A 8 -30.30 14.13 -32.38
CA ALA A 8 -29.37 14.89 -31.55
C ALA A 8 -29.64 14.81 -30.02
N ALA A 9 -30.79 14.24 -29.62
CA ALA A 9 -31.17 14.16 -28.22
C ALA A 9 -30.79 12.84 -27.54
N ALA A 10 -30.26 11.86 -28.27
CA ALA A 10 -29.90 10.54 -27.74
C ALA A 10 -28.42 10.41 -27.32
N MET A 11 -27.60 11.43 -27.54
CA MET A 11 -26.18 11.42 -27.14
C MET A 11 -25.86 12.16 -25.83
N LEU A 12 -26.87 12.69 -25.13
CA LEU A 12 -26.67 13.44 -23.88
C LEU A 12 -27.07 12.68 -22.59
N ALA A 13 -27.32 11.39 -22.68
CA ALA A 13 -27.76 10.60 -21.52
C ALA A 13 -26.83 9.42 -21.16
N LEU A 14 -25.60 9.43 -21.63
CA LEU A 14 -24.54 8.55 -21.15
C LEU A 14 -23.48 9.35 -20.40
N SER A 15 -23.91 10.18 -19.44
CA SER A 15 -23.08 10.46 -18.30
C SER A 15 -23.08 9.18 -17.47
N THR A 16 -22.27 8.20 -17.86
CA THR A 16 -21.77 7.22 -16.90
C THR A 16 -21.21 8.05 -15.77
N ALA A 17 -21.82 7.92 -14.57
CA ALA A 17 -21.17 8.36 -13.37
C ALA A 17 -19.76 7.78 -13.47
N ALA A 18 -18.77 8.63 -13.71
CA ALA A 18 -17.39 8.25 -13.55
C ALA A 18 -17.29 7.99 -12.05
N HIS A 19 -17.37 6.73 -11.66
CA HIS A 19 -16.93 6.33 -10.34
C HIS A 19 -15.45 6.67 -10.36
N ALA A 20 -15.13 7.72 -9.66
CA ALA A 20 -13.79 8.14 -9.41
C ALA A 20 -13.14 7.03 -8.60
N ASP A 21 -12.29 6.25 -9.23
CA ASP A 21 -11.66 5.11 -8.60
C ASP A 21 -10.34 5.58 -7.99
N GLU A 22 -10.32 5.68 -6.66
CA GLU A 22 -9.10 6.02 -5.93
C GLU A 22 -8.04 4.92 -5.98
N ASN A 23 -8.41 3.71 -6.42
CA ASN A 23 -7.60 2.50 -6.39
C ASN A 23 -6.99 2.11 -7.76
N LEU A 24 -6.79 3.08 -8.67
CA LEU A 24 -6.19 2.85 -10.00
C LEU A 24 -4.79 2.22 -9.94
N LEU A 25 -4.08 2.37 -8.82
CA LEU A 25 -2.71 1.91 -8.57
C LEU A 25 -2.66 1.03 -7.32
N GLY A 26 -1.60 0.23 -7.19
CA GLY A 26 -1.48 -0.71 -6.09
C GLY A 26 -0.98 -0.08 -4.80
N TYR A 27 -0.07 0.89 -4.88
CA TYR A 27 0.64 1.45 -3.73
C TYR A 27 0.42 2.96 -3.57
N VAL A 28 0.33 3.69 -4.66
CA VAL A 28 0.08 5.14 -4.63
C VAL A 28 -1.43 5.39 -4.56
N ARG A 29 -1.88 6.13 -3.54
CA ARG A 29 -3.29 6.37 -3.23
C ARG A 29 -3.82 7.63 -3.91
N GLY A 30 -5.02 7.56 -4.49
CA GLY A 30 -5.72 8.71 -5.07
C GLY A 30 -6.25 9.70 -4.02
N ALA A 31 -6.64 10.90 -4.49
CA ALA A 31 -7.14 11.96 -3.62
C ALA A 31 -8.67 11.96 -3.45
N GLU A 32 -9.39 11.08 -4.13
CA GLU A 32 -10.84 11.01 -4.04
C GLU A 32 -11.31 10.37 -2.74
N VAL A 33 -12.51 10.72 -2.31
CA VAL A 33 -13.19 10.17 -1.14
C VAL A 33 -14.55 9.63 -1.55
N LEU A 34 -15.06 8.67 -0.81
CA LEU A 34 -16.40 8.16 -1.02
C LEU A 34 -17.46 9.26 -0.78
N PRO A 35 -18.51 9.34 -1.61
CA PRO A 35 -19.65 10.23 -1.36
C PRO A 35 -20.31 9.90 -0.02
N LYS A 36 -20.99 10.89 0.55
CA LYS A 36 -21.74 10.72 1.78
C LYS A 36 -22.73 9.54 1.71
N GLY A 37 -22.60 8.61 2.66
CA GLY A 37 -23.45 7.42 2.78
C GLY A 37 -23.03 6.25 1.92
N ALA A 38 -22.06 6.41 1.04
CA ALA A 38 -21.49 5.29 0.27
C ALA A 38 -20.60 4.42 1.16
N THR A 39 -20.60 3.14 0.88
CA THR A 39 -19.78 2.13 1.55
C THR A 39 -19.02 1.35 0.50
N GLU A 40 -17.76 1.12 0.74
CA GLU A 40 -16.91 0.27 -0.07
C GLU A 40 -16.28 -0.81 0.80
N PHE A 41 -16.21 -2.01 0.27
CA PHE A 41 -15.49 -3.14 0.87
C PHE A 41 -14.40 -3.58 -0.10
N TYR A 42 -13.19 -3.79 0.38
CA TYR A 42 -12.15 -4.37 -0.43
C TYR A 42 -11.19 -5.28 0.30
N GLN A 43 -10.58 -6.13 -0.48
CA GLN A 43 -9.63 -7.13 -0.07
C GLN A 43 -8.34 -6.93 -0.83
N TRP A 44 -7.22 -6.85 -0.11
CA TRP A 44 -5.88 -6.81 -0.69
C TRP A 44 -5.16 -8.11 -0.39
N PHE A 45 -4.39 -8.55 -1.35
CA PHE A 45 -3.42 -9.62 -1.18
C PHE A 45 -2.08 -9.10 -1.69
N THR A 46 -1.04 -9.15 -0.85
CA THR A 46 0.31 -8.77 -1.24
C THR A 46 1.24 -9.94 -0.97
N GLN A 47 1.75 -10.53 -2.03
CA GLN A 47 2.83 -11.51 -1.93
C GLN A 47 4.16 -10.76 -1.88
N ARG A 48 4.94 -10.96 -0.81
CA ARG A 48 6.29 -10.44 -0.64
C ARG A 48 7.28 -11.58 -0.77
N ALA A 49 8.36 -11.39 -1.54
CA ALA A 49 9.33 -12.44 -1.79
C ALA A 49 10.76 -11.91 -1.90
N ASP A 50 11.68 -12.79 -1.51
CA ASP A 50 13.12 -12.64 -1.66
C ASP A 50 13.70 -11.48 -0.82
N LYS A 51 14.08 -11.79 0.40
CA LYS A 51 14.94 -10.97 1.26
C LYS A 51 15.87 -11.87 2.07
N GLY A 52 16.99 -11.34 2.56
CA GLY A 52 17.97 -12.10 3.30
C GLY A 52 18.63 -13.21 2.46
N GLN A 53 19.43 -14.01 3.11
CA GLN A 53 19.95 -15.25 2.57
C GLN A 53 18.95 -16.39 2.87
N GLY A 54 18.75 -17.32 1.95
CA GLY A 54 17.78 -18.40 2.05
C GLY A 54 16.47 -18.07 1.33
N THR A 55 15.35 -18.53 1.86
CA THR A 55 14.03 -18.32 1.25
C THR A 55 13.13 -17.52 2.16
N TYR A 56 12.54 -16.48 1.61
CA TYR A 56 11.49 -15.69 2.26
C TYR A 56 10.29 -15.54 1.32
N ARG A 57 9.11 -15.92 1.80
CA ARG A 57 7.83 -15.69 1.15
C ARG A 57 6.78 -15.37 2.20
N ALA A 58 6.12 -14.23 2.08
CA ALA A 58 4.98 -13.85 2.89
C ALA A 58 3.79 -13.53 1.98
N LEU A 59 2.59 -13.78 2.49
CA LEU A 59 1.35 -13.30 1.91
C LEU A 59 0.66 -12.46 2.97
N ASP A 60 0.50 -11.18 2.72
CA ASP A 60 -0.31 -10.29 3.52
C ASP A 60 -1.71 -10.22 2.94
N SER A 61 -2.70 -10.18 3.80
CA SER A 61 -4.11 -10.03 3.48
C SER A 61 -4.66 -8.85 4.28
N LYS A 62 -5.26 -7.89 3.62
CA LYS A 62 -5.88 -6.71 4.23
C LYS A 62 -7.36 -6.70 3.83
N THR A 63 -8.24 -6.73 4.83
CA THR A 63 -9.68 -6.62 4.64
C THR A 63 -10.11 -5.26 5.16
N GLU A 64 -10.69 -4.43 4.32
CA GLU A 64 -11.04 -3.04 4.64
C GLU A 64 -12.50 -2.73 4.31
N ILE A 65 -13.12 -1.93 5.18
CA ILE A 65 -14.43 -1.33 4.98
C ILE A 65 -14.25 0.17 5.10
N GLU A 66 -14.71 0.90 4.09
CA GLU A 66 -14.74 2.35 4.07
C GLU A 66 -16.17 2.89 4.06
N TYR A 67 -16.37 4.04 4.69
CA TYR A 67 -17.65 4.72 4.75
C TYR A 67 -17.50 6.24 4.60
N GLY A 68 -18.23 6.81 3.63
CA GLY A 68 -18.32 8.26 3.43
C GLY A 68 -19.21 8.93 4.47
N LEU A 69 -18.64 9.57 5.49
CA LEU A 69 -19.40 10.35 6.48
C LEU A 69 -19.97 11.64 5.89
N THR A 70 -19.20 12.28 5.02
CA THR A 70 -19.60 13.46 4.26
C THR A 70 -19.01 13.37 2.85
N ASP A 71 -19.35 14.28 1.94
CA ASP A 71 -18.75 14.32 0.60
C ASP A 71 -17.25 14.72 0.59
N ARG A 72 -16.66 14.92 1.76
CA ARG A 72 -15.23 15.29 1.92
C ARG A 72 -14.52 14.49 3.00
N PHE A 73 -15.22 13.64 3.73
CA PHE A 73 -14.62 12.92 4.86
C PHE A 73 -15.12 11.48 4.90
N GLN A 74 -14.19 10.55 4.85
CA GLN A 74 -14.45 9.12 5.02
C GLN A 74 -13.65 8.56 6.19
N ILE A 75 -14.13 7.44 6.70
CA ILE A 75 -13.48 6.62 7.72
C ILE A 75 -13.31 5.21 7.18
N SER A 76 -12.29 4.51 7.65
CA SER A 76 -12.07 3.10 7.36
C SER A 76 -11.72 2.29 8.59
N GLY A 77 -11.96 1.00 8.50
CA GLY A 77 -11.52 0.00 9.46
C GLY A 77 -10.96 -1.20 8.73
N GLU A 78 -9.79 -1.67 9.16
CA GLU A 78 -9.04 -2.71 8.51
C GLU A 78 -8.66 -3.83 9.47
N LEU A 79 -8.73 -5.05 8.97
CA LEU A 79 -8.15 -6.24 9.59
C LEU A 79 -7.04 -6.78 8.71
N ASN A 80 -5.83 -6.80 9.24
CA ASN A 80 -4.67 -7.35 8.57
C ASN A 80 -4.39 -8.78 9.04
N ALA A 81 -3.96 -9.61 8.12
CA ALA A 81 -3.52 -10.96 8.38
C ALA A 81 -2.31 -11.29 7.51
N MET A 82 -1.46 -12.19 7.97
CA MET A 82 -0.29 -12.62 7.20
C MET A 82 -0.06 -14.12 7.30
N SER A 83 0.61 -14.66 6.28
CA SER A 83 1.24 -15.97 6.33
C SER A 83 2.73 -15.83 6.02
N LEU A 84 3.52 -16.76 6.54
CA LEU A 84 4.98 -16.74 6.35
C LEU A 84 5.47 -18.14 5.99
N ASN A 85 6.46 -18.19 5.10
CA ASN A 85 7.20 -19.38 4.75
C ASN A 85 8.66 -19.02 4.51
N THR A 86 9.53 -19.39 5.45
CA THR A 86 10.98 -19.17 5.38
C THR A 86 11.73 -20.48 5.50
N SER A 87 12.88 -20.58 4.86
CA SER A 87 13.77 -21.74 4.97
C SER A 87 15.22 -21.29 4.83
N GLY A 88 16.05 -21.62 5.82
CA GLY A 88 17.45 -21.21 5.86
C GLY A 88 17.64 -19.68 5.81
N LEU A 89 16.64 -18.93 6.26
CA LEU A 89 16.68 -17.46 6.21
C LEU A 89 17.72 -16.96 7.20
N VAL A 90 18.70 -16.20 6.72
CA VAL A 90 19.68 -15.48 7.51
C VAL A 90 19.54 -14.00 7.18
N ILE A 91 19.26 -13.20 8.20
CA ILE A 91 19.16 -11.75 8.14
C ILE A 91 19.79 -11.25 9.43
N ASP A 92 20.64 -10.23 9.34
CA ASP A 92 21.23 -9.60 10.51
C ASP A 92 20.14 -9.06 11.45
N GLY A 93 20.27 -9.28 12.76
CA GLY A 93 19.26 -8.93 13.76
C GLY A 93 18.06 -9.86 13.90
N TYR A 94 17.88 -10.82 13.00
CA TYR A 94 16.80 -11.81 13.08
C TYR A 94 17.31 -13.22 13.28
N LEU A 95 16.57 -14.02 14.07
CA LEU A 95 16.89 -15.42 14.24
C LEU A 95 16.81 -16.15 12.90
N PRO A 96 17.89 -16.82 12.48
CA PRO A 96 17.83 -17.70 11.33
C PRO A 96 16.87 -18.84 11.63
N GLY A 97 16.20 -19.31 10.59
CA GLY A 97 15.36 -20.48 10.77
C GLY A 97 14.35 -20.70 9.68
N ALA A 98 13.68 -21.82 9.83
CA ALA A 98 12.48 -22.12 9.09
C ALA A 98 11.28 -21.70 9.95
N ASN A 99 10.46 -20.77 9.47
CA ASN A 99 9.19 -20.42 10.08
C ASN A 99 8.10 -20.57 9.02
N LYS A 100 7.07 -21.33 9.34
CA LYS A 100 5.97 -21.59 8.42
C LYS A 100 4.65 -21.58 9.18
N PHE A 101 3.77 -20.66 8.78
CA PHE A 101 2.39 -20.64 9.26
C PHE A 101 1.46 -20.14 8.16
N GLY A 102 0.20 -20.59 8.21
CA GLY A 102 -0.86 -20.11 7.34
C GLY A 102 -1.36 -18.71 7.73
N LEU A 103 -2.33 -18.21 7.01
CA LEU A 103 -2.91 -16.88 7.23
C LEU A 103 -3.45 -16.76 8.66
N LYS A 104 -3.00 -15.76 9.40
CA LYS A 104 -3.45 -15.42 10.74
C LYS A 104 -3.49 -13.90 10.93
N PRO A 105 -4.43 -13.37 11.75
CA PRO A 105 -4.50 -11.93 12.03
C PRO A 105 -3.19 -11.41 12.60
N SER A 106 -2.76 -10.24 12.11
CA SER A 106 -1.47 -9.60 12.48
C SER A 106 -1.63 -8.20 13.04
N SER A 107 -2.66 -7.47 12.65
CA SER A 107 -2.93 -6.11 13.11
C SER A 107 -4.37 -5.68 12.81
N ILE A 108 -4.79 -4.58 13.42
CA ILE A 108 -5.99 -3.81 13.07
C ILE A 108 -5.59 -2.36 12.83
N GLU A 109 -6.25 -1.72 11.86
CA GLU A 109 -6.00 -0.32 11.51
C GLU A 109 -7.32 0.46 11.44
N LEU A 110 -7.29 1.71 11.88
CA LEU A 110 -8.35 2.69 11.70
C LEU A 110 -7.84 3.81 10.83
N GLY A 111 -8.63 4.18 9.82
CA GLY A 111 -8.26 5.19 8.85
C GLY A 111 -9.27 6.32 8.76
N THR A 112 -8.76 7.48 8.33
CA THR A 112 -9.55 8.64 7.95
C THR A 112 -8.98 9.24 6.68
N LYS A 113 -9.83 9.79 5.81
CA LYS A 113 -9.41 10.56 4.65
C LYS A 113 -10.26 11.82 4.55
N TYR A 114 -9.58 12.95 4.46
CA TYR A 114 -10.22 14.26 4.29
C TYR A 114 -9.80 14.89 2.96
N ASN A 115 -10.77 15.21 2.14
CA ASN A 115 -10.57 15.84 0.83
C ASN A 115 -10.64 17.37 0.95
N PHE A 116 -9.51 18.02 0.71
CA PHE A 116 -9.40 19.48 0.65
C PHE A 116 -9.88 20.02 -0.69
N LEU A 117 -9.43 19.38 -1.79
CA LEU A 117 -9.73 19.70 -3.18
C LEU A 117 -10.15 18.44 -3.91
N SER A 118 -11.27 18.50 -4.62
CA SER A 118 -11.79 17.37 -5.39
C SER A 118 -11.23 17.38 -6.80
N PRO A 119 -10.57 16.30 -7.28
CA PRO A 119 -10.03 16.29 -8.63
C PRO A 119 -11.12 16.35 -9.73
N ALA A 120 -12.38 16.05 -9.37
CA ALA A 120 -13.51 16.15 -10.27
C ALA A 120 -14.10 17.57 -10.38
N LYS A 121 -13.80 18.48 -9.43
CA LYS A 121 -14.37 19.82 -9.34
C LYS A 121 -13.32 20.93 -9.41
N ASP A 122 -12.11 20.64 -8.97
CA ASP A 122 -10.99 21.58 -8.90
C ASP A 122 -9.93 21.20 -9.96
N ASP A 123 -8.95 22.06 -10.19
CA ASP A 123 -7.86 21.82 -11.15
C ASP A 123 -7.01 20.58 -10.80
N PHE A 124 -6.99 20.20 -9.53
CA PHE A 124 -6.39 18.98 -9.00
C PHE A 124 -7.06 18.56 -7.70
N GLY A 125 -6.92 17.31 -7.33
CA GLY A 125 -7.36 16.79 -6.04
C GLY A 125 -6.27 16.85 -4.99
N LEU A 126 -6.65 17.09 -3.75
CA LEU A 126 -5.76 17.02 -2.59
C LEU A 126 -6.50 16.46 -1.40
N SER A 127 -5.94 15.41 -0.79
CA SER A 127 -6.49 14.80 0.41
C SER A 127 -5.39 14.52 1.43
N ASN A 128 -5.78 14.49 2.70
CA ASN A 128 -4.98 13.89 3.76
C ASN A 128 -5.59 12.54 4.13
N ILE A 129 -4.74 11.52 4.20
CA ILE A 129 -5.06 10.17 4.67
C ILE A 129 -4.28 9.99 5.97
N SER A 130 -4.97 9.63 7.06
CA SER A 130 -4.32 9.34 8.34
C SER A 130 -4.79 7.99 8.85
N THR A 131 -3.85 7.16 9.29
CA THR A 131 -4.13 5.82 9.82
C THR A 131 -3.47 5.63 11.17
N PHE A 132 -4.08 4.79 11.99
CA PHE A 132 -3.55 4.31 13.24
C PHE A 132 -3.66 2.79 13.28
N GLU A 133 -2.54 2.11 13.41
CA GLU A 133 -2.45 0.65 13.45
C GLU A 133 -1.97 0.16 14.82
N TYR A 134 -2.56 -0.98 15.25
CA TYR A 134 -2.06 -1.78 16.35
C TYR A 134 -1.69 -3.17 15.83
N GLY A 135 -0.39 -3.49 15.88
CA GLY A 135 0.20 -4.73 15.39
C GLY A 135 0.67 -5.65 16.52
N TRP A 136 0.59 -6.97 16.30
CA TRP A 136 1.04 -7.99 17.25
C TRP A 136 1.87 -9.11 16.66
N ILE A 137 2.19 -9.03 15.36
CA ILE A 137 3.07 -9.97 14.67
C ILE A 137 4.09 -9.19 13.86
N ASP A 138 5.36 -9.50 14.10
CA ASP A 138 6.47 -8.99 13.32
C ASP A 138 6.39 -9.52 11.87
N PRO A 139 6.33 -8.63 10.86
CA PRO A 139 6.16 -9.03 9.46
C PRO A 139 7.40 -9.71 8.86
N HIS A 140 8.54 -9.64 9.54
CA HIS A 140 9.81 -10.21 9.08
C HIS A 140 10.04 -11.61 9.62
N SER A 141 9.90 -11.77 10.93
CA SER A 141 10.14 -13.03 11.62
C SER A 141 8.86 -13.86 11.87
N GLY A 142 7.69 -13.23 11.81
CA GLY A 142 6.41 -13.83 12.19
C GLY A 142 6.26 -14.08 13.69
N ARG A 143 7.12 -13.49 14.52
CA ARG A 143 7.10 -13.60 15.98
C ARG A 143 6.17 -12.56 16.58
N LYS A 144 5.90 -12.67 17.87
CA LYS A 144 5.08 -11.70 18.59
C LYS A 144 5.83 -10.39 18.79
N LYS A 145 5.13 -9.28 18.52
CA LYS A 145 5.54 -7.93 18.91
C LYS A 145 4.36 -7.13 19.44
N THR A 146 4.60 -5.97 19.95
CA THR A 146 3.62 -4.92 20.19
C THR A 146 4.03 -3.73 19.35
N GLU A 147 3.16 -3.26 18.48
CA GLU A 147 3.42 -2.13 17.61
C GLU A 147 2.26 -1.16 17.65
N PHE A 148 2.58 0.12 17.69
CA PHE A 148 1.65 1.21 17.47
C PHE A 148 2.22 2.07 16.36
N GLU A 149 1.45 2.24 15.30
CA GLU A 149 1.86 3.01 14.13
C GLU A 149 0.86 4.13 13.87
N PHE A 150 1.37 5.29 13.54
CA PHE A 150 0.58 6.40 13.00
C PHE A 150 1.20 6.84 11.68
N GLU A 151 0.41 6.87 10.61
CA GLU A 151 0.82 7.40 9.31
C GLU A 151 -0.09 8.56 8.91
N SER A 152 0.49 9.60 8.31
CA SER A 152 -0.23 10.67 7.66
C SER A 152 0.35 10.92 6.27
N THR A 153 -0.50 10.81 5.24
CA THR A 153 -0.13 10.93 3.83
C THR A 153 -0.95 12.02 3.15
N LEU A 154 -0.30 12.96 2.50
CA LEU A 154 -0.91 13.86 1.53
C LEU A 154 -0.97 13.18 0.18
N ALA A 155 -2.16 13.06 -0.38
CA ALA A 155 -2.43 12.49 -1.70
C ALA A 155 -2.89 13.59 -2.65
N ALA A 156 -2.19 13.75 -3.77
CA ALA A 156 -2.54 14.65 -4.86
C ALA A 156 -2.94 13.85 -6.09
N GLN A 157 -3.92 14.36 -6.86
CA GLN A 157 -4.42 13.68 -8.06
C GLN A 157 -4.80 14.70 -9.12
N LYS A 158 -4.47 14.41 -10.38
CA LYS A 158 -4.85 15.27 -11.51
C LYS A 158 -5.25 14.44 -12.72
N TYR A 159 -6.33 14.88 -13.35
CA TYR A 159 -6.80 14.33 -14.61
C TYR A 159 -6.25 15.10 -15.81
N PHE A 160 -5.84 14.38 -16.83
CA PHE A 160 -5.41 14.90 -18.12
C PHE A 160 -6.18 14.17 -19.23
N LEU A 161 -6.17 14.74 -20.45
CA LEU A 161 -6.79 14.13 -21.62
C LEU A 161 -8.27 13.77 -21.37
N GLU A 162 -9.02 14.71 -20.80
CA GLU A 162 -10.45 14.52 -20.45
C GLU A 162 -10.69 13.28 -19.54
N GLY A 163 -9.80 13.08 -18.58
CA GLY A 163 -9.89 11.97 -17.63
C GLY A 163 -9.38 10.62 -18.16
N GLN A 164 -8.77 10.60 -19.34
CA GLN A 164 -8.18 9.39 -19.88
C GLN A 164 -6.83 9.06 -19.23
N LEU A 165 -6.08 10.07 -18.79
CA LEU A 165 -4.84 9.92 -18.08
C LEU A 165 -4.97 10.53 -16.67
N THR A 166 -4.64 9.74 -15.66
CA THR A 166 -4.63 10.17 -14.26
C THR A 166 -3.20 10.13 -13.73
N TRP A 167 -2.77 11.23 -13.15
CA TRP A 167 -1.56 11.29 -12.35
C TRP A 167 -1.93 11.29 -10.86
N VAL A 168 -1.17 10.55 -10.06
CA VAL A 168 -1.29 10.49 -8.60
C VAL A 168 0.08 10.67 -7.97
N GLY A 169 0.13 11.41 -6.85
CA GLY A 169 1.33 11.63 -6.06
C GLY A 169 1.04 11.58 -4.57
N ASN A 170 1.94 10.99 -3.79
CA ASN A 170 1.83 10.89 -2.33
C ASN A 170 3.10 11.38 -1.64
N ILE A 171 2.93 12.05 -0.51
CA ILE A 171 4.00 12.35 0.45
C ILE A 171 3.48 11.97 1.82
N GLY A 172 4.13 11.05 2.50
CA GLY A 172 3.71 10.50 3.78
C GLY A 172 4.82 10.49 4.81
N LEU A 173 4.41 10.57 6.08
CA LEU A 173 5.24 10.35 7.24
C LEU A 173 4.56 9.30 8.12
N ARG A 174 5.34 8.35 8.60
CA ARG A 174 4.95 7.30 9.52
C ARG A 174 5.82 7.38 10.76
N ALA A 175 5.22 7.24 11.93
CA ALA A 175 5.91 7.04 13.18
C ALA A 175 5.43 5.74 13.80
N ALA A 176 6.36 4.88 14.18
CA ALA A 176 6.07 3.60 14.82
C ALA A 176 6.79 3.48 16.15
N TYR A 177 6.12 2.86 17.10
CA TYR A 177 6.69 2.33 18.34
C TYR A 177 6.59 0.82 18.27
N GLU A 178 7.71 0.15 18.40
CA GLU A 178 7.79 -1.31 18.32
C GLU A 178 8.47 -1.88 19.56
N LYS A 179 7.97 -3.03 20.01
CA LYS A 179 8.62 -3.84 21.04
C LYS A 179 8.46 -5.31 20.74
N ARG A 180 9.56 -6.00 20.50
CA ARG A 180 9.59 -7.43 20.25
C ARG A 180 9.41 -8.21 21.55
N ALA A 181 8.67 -9.31 21.49
CA ALA A 181 8.52 -10.20 22.65
C ALA A 181 9.80 -11.02 22.85
N ALA A 182 10.18 -11.21 24.10
CA ALA A 182 11.32 -12.06 24.45
C ALA A 182 11.16 -13.49 23.96
N ILE A 183 12.26 -14.10 23.54
CA ILE A 183 12.33 -15.50 23.10
C ILE A 183 13.02 -16.31 24.17
N ALA A 184 12.33 -17.35 24.66
CA ALA A 184 12.94 -18.31 25.54
C ALA A 184 13.92 -19.23 24.75
N ASN A 185 15.07 -19.53 25.35
CA ASN A 185 16.09 -20.43 24.81
C ASN A 185 16.65 -19.95 23.46
N LEU A 186 17.11 -18.70 23.42
CA LEU A 186 17.88 -18.17 22.29
C LEU A 186 19.08 -19.08 21.99
N PRO A 187 19.38 -19.40 20.74
CA PRO A 187 20.62 -20.08 20.37
C PRO A 187 21.84 -19.25 20.81
N GLU A 188 22.92 -19.93 21.18
CA GLU A 188 24.18 -19.28 21.53
C GLU A 188 24.70 -18.41 20.37
N GLY A 189 25.08 -17.19 20.67
CA GLY A 189 25.58 -16.24 19.67
C GLY A 189 24.53 -15.42 18.93
N PHE A 190 23.22 -15.56 19.29
CA PHE A 190 22.17 -14.72 18.76
C PHE A 190 21.77 -13.63 19.74
N ASP A 191 21.71 -12.40 19.25
CA ASP A 191 21.07 -11.28 19.91
C ASP A 191 19.65 -11.12 19.39
N TRP A 192 18.69 -10.91 20.31
CA TRP A 192 17.30 -10.64 19.97
C TRP A 192 16.86 -9.40 20.75
N PRO A 193 16.89 -8.24 20.12
CA PRO A 193 16.56 -7.00 20.81
C PRO A 193 15.09 -7.02 21.26
N THR A 194 14.87 -6.67 22.52
CA THR A 194 13.54 -6.58 23.16
C THR A 194 13.28 -5.22 23.75
N ASP A 195 14.23 -4.32 23.65
CA ASP A 195 14.07 -2.93 24.04
C ASP A 195 13.11 -2.24 23.05
N PRO A 196 12.33 -1.26 23.50
CA PRO A 196 11.46 -0.52 22.63
C PRO A 196 12.24 0.28 21.59
N GLU A 197 11.80 0.24 20.35
CA GLU A 197 12.34 1.00 19.23
C GLU A 197 11.31 2.04 18.75
N MET A 198 11.80 3.19 18.31
CA MET A 198 11.00 4.24 17.69
C MET A 198 11.53 4.49 16.29
N GLU A 199 10.66 4.36 15.31
CA GLU A 199 10.98 4.53 13.91
C GLU A 199 10.20 5.71 13.31
N ILE A 200 10.85 6.45 12.43
CA ILE A 200 10.20 7.44 11.57
C ILE A 200 10.49 7.06 10.12
N ASN A 201 9.45 7.02 9.31
CA ASN A 201 9.55 6.68 7.91
C ASN A 201 8.94 7.80 7.06
N ALA A 202 9.65 8.23 6.02
CA ALA A 202 9.14 9.16 5.01
C ALA A 202 8.94 8.42 3.70
N LYS A 203 7.77 8.61 3.10
CA LYS A 203 7.36 7.99 1.83
C LYS A 203 7.08 9.07 0.79
N VAL A 204 7.57 8.86 -0.43
CA VAL A 204 7.20 9.68 -1.60
C VAL A 204 6.84 8.71 -2.72
N GLY A 205 5.60 8.80 -3.18
CA GLY A 205 5.07 7.95 -4.24
C GLY A 205 4.55 8.77 -5.42
N THR A 206 4.61 8.22 -6.62
CA THR A 206 3.97 8.79 -7.81
C THR A 206 3.55 7.69 -8.77
N GLY A 207 2.50 7.94 -9.55
CA GLY A 207 2.07 7.01 -10.57
C GLY A 207 1.21 7.68 -11.65
N LEU A 208 1.13 6.99 -12.76
CA LEU A 208 0.30 7.34 -13.90
C LEU A 208 -0.60 6.16 -14.24
N SER A 209 -1.84 6.43 -14.57
CA SER A 209 -2.82 5.43 -15.02
C SER A 209 -3.52 5.93 -16.26
N TYR A 210 -3.50 5.14 -17.35
CA TYR A 210 -4.08 5.47 -18.65
C TYR A 210 -5.22 4.52 -18.98
N ARG A 211 -6.39 5.07 -19.25
CA ARG A 211 -7.56 4.32 -19.69
C ARG A 211 -7.46 3.99 -21.18
N PHE A 212 -7.15 2.74 -21.50
CA PHE A 212 -7.01 2.28 -22.88
C PHE A 212 -8.30 1.66 -23.46
N ALA A 213 -9.25 1.27 -22.60
CA ALA A 213 -10.57 0.78 -22.98
C ALA A 213 -11.59 1.12 -21.89
N PRO A 214 -12.92 1.04 -22.13
CA PRO A 214 -13.94 1.26 -21.10
C PRO A 214 -13.71 0.37 -19.88
N GLY A 215 -13.51 0.98 -18.71
CA GLY A 215 -13.22 0.31 -17.44
C GLY A 215 -11.81 -0.25 -17.31
N TRP A 216 -10.96 -0.25 -18.34
CA TRP A 216 -9.62 -0.82 -18.29
C TRP A 216 -8.54 0.25 -18.33
N TYR A 217 -7.59 0.12 -17.39
CA TYR A 217 -6.48 1.05 -17.24
C TYR A 217 -5.16 0.27 -17.17
N VAL A 218 -4.11 0.85 -17.73
CA VAL A 218 -2.73 0.40 -17.53
C VAL A 218 -1.97 1.53 -16.87
N GLY A 219 -1.14 1.20 -15.89
CA GLY A 219 -0.40 2.19 -15.12
C GLY A 219 1.02 1.78 -14.84
N ALA A 220 1.74 2.71 -14.26
CA ALA A 220 3.03 2.50 -13.65
C ALA A 220 3.15 3.40 -12.42
N GLU A 221 3.77 2.88 -11.39
CA GLU A 221 3.97 3.59 -10.13
C GLU A 221 5.38 3.38 -9.58
N ALA A 222 5.84 4.35 -8.80
CA ALA A 222 7.10 4.29 -8.09
C ALA A 222 6.92 4.85 -6.68
N MET A 223 7.64 4.28 -5.71
CA MET A 223 7.63 4.70 -4.32
C MET A 223 9.04 4.66 -3.75
N HIS A 224 9.47 5.78 -3.22
CA HIS A 224 10.66 5.92 -2.42
C HIS A 224 10.29 5.97 -0.94
N GLU A 225 11.02 5.26 -0.12
CA GLU A 225 10.85 5.21 1.32
C GLU A 225 12.20 5.31 2.00
N THR A 226 12.29 6.14 3.06
CA THR A 226 13.48 6.27 3.91
C THR A 226 13.04 6.14 5.35
N GLU A 227 13.79 5.38 6.12
CA GLU A 227 13.53 5.12 7.53
C GLU A 227 14.70 5.57 8.40
N TRP A 228 14.35 6.11 9.55
CA TRP A 228 15.27 6.57 10.57
C TRP A 228 14.88 5.95 11.90
N GLU A 229 15.85 5.36 12.56
CA GLU A 229 15.75 4.92 13.94
C GLU A 229 16.39 5.93 14.90
N THR A 230 15.95 5.93 16.15
CA THR A 230 16.37 6.90 17.15
C THR A 230 17.87 6.80 17.46
N GLU A 231 18.44 5.60 17.41
CA GLU A 231 19.83 5.34 17.82
C GLU A 231 20.81 5.27 16.63
N VAL A 232 20.31 4.97 15.43
CA VAL A 232 21.14 4.69 14.25
C VAL A 232 21.16 5.87 13.26
N GLY A 233 20.14 6.72 13.27
CA GLY A 233 19.95 7.76 12.24
C GLY A 233 19.28 7.19 11.01
N THR A 234 19.82 7.42 9.80
CA THR A 234 19.25 6.82 8.59
C THR A 234 19.61 5.35 8.53
N GLU A 235 18.63 4.50 8.79
CA GLU A 235 18.82 3.06 8.79
C GLU A 235 18.81 2.50 7.37
N ARG A 236 17.78 2.85 6.62
CA ARG A 236 17.59 2.32 5.26
C ARG A 236 16.80 3.26 4.36
N TRP A 237 16.91 2.99 3.08
CA TRP A 237 16.00 3.51 2.07
C TRP A 237 15.75 2.49 0.96
N SER A 238 14.63 2.60 0.29
CA SER A 238 14.27 1.76 -0.84
C SER A 238 13.50 2.54 -1.90
N LEU A 239 13.70 2.17 -3.16
CA LEU A 239 12.93 2.63 -4.30
C LEU A 239 12.32 1.43 -4.99
N PHE A 240 11.00 1.36 -4.99
CA PHE A 240 10.23 0.38 -5.72
C PHE A 240 9.58 1.04 -6.94
N ALA A 241 9.44 0.26 -8.02
CA ALA A 241 8.68 0.69 -9.19
C ALA A 241 8.08 -0.53 -9.90
N GLY A 242 6.98 -0.31 -10.61
CA GLY A 242 6.37 -1.37 -11.38
C GLY A 242 5.10 -0.99 -12.13
N PRO A 243 4.68 -1.86 -13.07
CA PRO A 243 3.44 -1.70 -13.80
C PRO A 243 2.23 -2.13 -12.99
N SER A 244 1.09 -1.54 -13.32
CA SER A 244 -0.22 -1.92 -12.81
C SER A 244 -1.23 -2.09 -13.94
N ILE A 245 -2.24 -2.90 -13.70
CA ILE A 245 -3.44 -2.99 -14.52
C ILE A 245 -4.64 -2.88 -13.60
N HIS A 246 -5.63 -2.09 -14.00
CA HIS A 246 -6.84 -1.88 -13.23
C HIS A 246 -8.06 -2.08 -14.11
N TYR A 247 -9.09 -2.67 -13.52
CA TYR A 247 -10.44 -2.76 -14.05
C TYR A 247 -11.42 -2.12 -13.09
N GLY A 248 -12.15 -1.10 -13.53
CA GLY A 248 -13.24 -0.44 -12.83
C GLY A 248 -14.57 -0.75 -13.49
N GLY A 249 -15.43 -1.48 -12.80
CA GLY A 249 -16.81 -1.74 -13.20
C GLY A 249 -17.81 -0.94 -12.34
N GLU A 250 -19.10 -1.12 -12.55
CA GLU A 250 -20.13 -0.41 -11.77
C GLU A 250 -20.10 -0.76 -10.27
N LYS A 251 -19.88 -2.01 -9.93
CA LYS A 251 -19.88 -2.51 -8.56
C LYS A 251 -18.55 -3.14 -8.15
N TRP A 252 -17.87 -3.80 -9.08
CA TRP A 252 -16.62 -4.48 -8.83
C TRP A 252 -15.49 -3.76 -9.52
N TRP A 253 -14.39 -3.65 -8.82
CA TRP A 253 -13.14 -3.20 -9.39
C TRP A 253 -11.98 -4.12 -8.94
N GLY A 254 -10.87 -4.06 -9.66
CA GLY A 254 -9.68 -4.81 -9.29
C GLY A 254 -8.42 -4.17 -9.84
N THR A 255 -7.36 -4.17 -9.05
CA THR A 255 -6.03 -3.64 -9.41
C THR A 255 -4.99 -4.71 -9.15
N PHE A 256 -4.18 -4.99 -10.15
CA PHE A 256 -3.01 -5.86 -10.04
C PHE A 256 -1.75 -5.04 -10.28
N THR A 257 -0.78 -5.15 -9.38
CA THR A 257 0.52 -4.46 -9.48
C THR A 257 1.65 -5.44 -9.26
N TRP A 258 2.65 -5.40 -10.12
CA TRP A 258 3.94 -6.04 -9.91
C TRP A 258 4.96 -4.97 -9.54
N PHE A 259 5.44 -4.99 -8.30
CA PHE A 259 6.30 -3.97 -7.73
C PHE A 259 7.66 -4.56 -7.42
N GLN A 260 8.71 -3.98 -7.99
CA GLN A 260 10.08 -4.45 -7.89
C GLN A 260 10.91 -3.40 -7.15
N GLN A 261 11.72 -3.82 -6.16
CA GLN A 261 12.75 -2.95 -5.64
C GLN A 261 13.81 -2.74 -6.73
N VAL A 262 13.94 -1.50 -7.19
CA VAL A 262 14.87 -1.14 -8.26
C VAL A 262 16.17 -0.56 -7.72
N ARG A 263 16.12 0.00 -6.50
CA ARG A 263 17.27 0.46 -5.73
C ARG A 263 16.96 0.47 -4.25
N GLY A 264 18.03 0.41 -3.44
CA GLY A 264 17.96 0.52 -2.00
C GLY A 264 19.35 0.67 -1.38
N GLY A 265 19.37 1.08 -0.13
CA GLY A 265 20.61 1.26 0.64
C GLY A 265 20.32 1.19 2.14
N GLY A 266 21.37 1.26 2.94
CA GLY A 266 21.40 1.00 4.36
C GLY A 266 22.19 -0.27 4.65
N GLU A 267 21.90 -0.89 5.79
CA GLU A 267 22.55 -2.14 6.18
C GLU A 267 22.33 -3.28 5.20
N LYS A 268 23.28 -4.20 5.17
CA LYS A 268 23.28 -5.38 4.31
C LYS A 268 23.59 -6.62 5.13
N TYR A 269 22.87 -7.69 4.88
CA TYR A 269 23.22 -8.97 5.50
C TYR A 269 24.52 -9.54 4.93
N THR A 270 25.22 -10.32 5.73
CA THR A 270 26.52 -10.92 5.38
C THR A 270 26.40 -11.79 4.13
N GLY A 271 27.18 -11.46 3.09
CA GLY A 271 27.15 -12.18 1.81
C GLY A 271 26.06 -11.74 0.83
N GLN A 272 25.39 -10.62 1.07
CA GLN A 272 24.41 -10.07 0.12
C GLN A 272 25.07 -9.76 -1.22
N THR A 273 24.54 -10.34 -2.30
CA THR A 273 25.03 -10.18 -3.67
C THR A 273 24.41 -8.97 -4.38
N ASP A 274 23.15 -8.70 -4.15
CA ASP A 274 22.42 -7.55 -4.72
C ASP A 274 22.73 -6.27 -3.91
N THR A 275 23.95 -5.73 -4.08
CA THR A 275 24.47 -4.64 -3.24
C THR A 275 23.77 -3.29 -3.42
N ASP A 276 22.99 -3.13 -4.48
CA ASP A 276 22.19 -1.93 -4.78
C ASP A 276 20.76 -1.99 -4.23
N LEU A 277 20.44 -3.02 -3.43
CA LEU A 277 19.14 -3.21 -2.80
C LEU A 277 19.28 -3.26 -1.28
N HIS A 278 18.20 -2.90 -0.57
CA HIS A 278 18.04 -3.17 0.84
C HIS A 278 17.18 -4.43 1.02
N LEU A 279 17.76 -5.52 1.52
CA LEU A 279 17.12 -6.83 1.59
C LEU A 279 17.08 -7.42 3.02
N ILE A 280 17.24 -6.58 4.05
CA ILE A 280 17.01 -6.98 5.44
C ILE A 280 15.52 -6.82 5.74
N GLU A 281 14.97 -5.64 5.66
CA GLU A 281 13.58 -5.37 6.00
C GLU A 281 12.66 -5.29 4.78
N LYS A 282 13.19 -4.92 3.62
CA LYS A 282 12.43 -4.90 2.37
C LYS A 282 12.67 -6.15 1.54
N THR A 283 11.65 -6.56 0.82
CA THR A 283 11.75 -7.66 -0.14
C THR A 283 12.22 -7.15 -1.49
N LYS A 284 12.77 -8.04 -2.31
CA LYS A 284 13.18 -7.72 -3.67
C LYS A 284 11.98 -7.45 -4.57
N ARG A 285 10.85 -8.13 -4.33
CA ARG A 285 9.63 -7.99 -5.13
C ARG A 285 8.36 -8.18 -4.32
N GLU A 286 7.33 -7.50 -4.78
CA GLU A 286 5.97 -7.60 -4.26
C GLU A 286 4.99 -7.73 -5.42
N ILE A 287 3.97 -8.55 -5.24
CA ILE A 287 2.84 -8.68 -6.16
C ILE A 287 1.59 -8.40 -5.36
N ARG A 288 0.83 -7.38 -5.77
CA ARG A 288 -0.40 -6.97 -5.08
C ARG A 288 -1.61 -7.12 -5.98
N LEU A 289 -2.65 -7.72 -5.43
CA LEU A 289 -3.99 -7.76 -5.99
C LEU A 289 -4.93 -7.07 -5.00
N LYS A 290 -5.67 -6.07 -5.46
CA LYS A 290 -6.79 -5.47 -4.75
C LYS A 290 -8.06 -5.82 -5.50
N VAL A 291 -9.13 -6.11 -4.77
CA VAL A 291 -10.48 -6.32 -5.33
C VAL A 291 -11.46 -5.62 -4.41
N GLY A 292 -12.33 -4.80 -4.97
CA GLY A 292 -13.30 -4.03 -4.23
C GLY A 292 -14.74 -4.19 -4.72
N TYR A 293 -15.67 -3.84 -3.85
CA TYR A 293 -17.10 -3.85 -4.12
C TYR A 293 -17.76 -2.60 -3.53
N ASN A 294 -18.48 -1.88 -4.40
CA ASN A 294 -19.26 -0.69 -4.07
C ASN A 294 -20.71 -1.10 -3.77
N PHE A 295 -21.23 -0.71 -2.60
CA PHE A 295 -22.62 -0.99 -2.18
C PHE A 295 -23.61 0.05 -2.66
#